data_7310f45d10dc0b7b588fee3868c25d45
#
_entry.id   7310f45d10dc0b7b588fee3868c25d45
#
_cell.length_a   1.000
_cell.length_b   1.000
_cell.length_c   1.000
_cell.angle_alpha   90.00
_cell.angle_beta   90.00
_cell.angle_gamma   90.00
#
_symmetry.space_group_name_H-M   'P 1'
#
loop_
_entity.id
_entity.type
_entity.pdbx_description
1 polymer ?
#
loop_
_entity_poly.entity_id
_entity_poly.type
_entity_poly.pdbx_seq_one_letter_code
_entity_poly.pdbx_strand_id
1 'polypeptide(L)'
;MSSNEFLKGRGAQKNTDNRFLQHVFEMRDDFLEFCRLEGEEYESNKTQYIPIFPKTIVNKVNSPDVGMGYSMNPYQGCEHGCIYCYARNTHEYWGYSAGLDFERRILVKKAAPQLLEAKIKHKNWKAHTIVLSGNTDCYQPAERKFEITRKCLDVFLKYRHPVGIITKNALVLRDLDILRELNEHQLIGVNVSVTSLSEKTRRKLEPRTASIQKRLKTIQVLSENKIPVNAMLAPMIPGINSHELLPLAKAVADHGALSFGLTVVRLNG
;
A
#
# COMPACT_ATOMS: atom_id res chain seq x y z
N MET A 1 21.27 29.50 -2.69
CA MET A 1 21.10 28.34 -1.76
C MET A 1 19.63 28.18 -1.53
N SER A 2 18.96 27.28 -2.26
CA SER A 2 17.51 27.04 -2.06
C SER A 2 17.30 26.39 -0.70
N SER A 3 16.54 27.03 0.17
CA SER A 3 16.07 26.42 1.41
C SER A 3 15.30 25.16 1.06
N ASN A 4 15.88 23.98 1.34
CA ASN A 4 15.19 22.70 1.26
C ASN A 4 14.05 22.72 2.28
N GLU A 5 12.90 23.23 1.90
CA GLU A 5 11.73 23.27 2.75
C GLU A 5 11.23 21.83 2.95
N PHE A 6 11.24 21.36 4.20
CA PHE A 6 10.83 19.99 4.53
C PHE A 6 9.35 19.76 4.17
N LEU A 7 9.08 18.81 3.29
CA LEU A 7 7.74 18.45 2.84
C LEU A 7 7.02 17.63 3.92
N LYS A 8 6.25 18.32 4.75
CA LYS A 8 5.51 17.71 5.86
C LYS A 8 4.55 16.63 5.36
N GLY A 9 4.58 15.46 6.00
CA GLY A 9 3.69 14.33 5.69
C GLY A 9 4.11 13.52 4.47
N ARG A 10 5.32 13.71 3.93
CA ARG A 10 5.90 12.91 2.87
C ARG A 10 7.11 12.13 3.39
N GLY A 11 7.25 10.87 2.96
CA GLY A 11 8.43 10.07 3.27
C GLY A 11 9.62 10.44 2.39
N ALA A 12 9.40 10.62 1.10
CA ALA A 12 10.39 11.18 0.19
C ALA A 12 10.37 12.71 0.23
N GLN A 13 11.55 13.34 0.11
CA GLN A 13 11.70 14.79 0.11
C GLN A 13 12.04 15.34 -1.28
N LYS A 14 12.48 14.48 -2.19
CA LYS A 14 12.84 14.81 -3.58
C LYS A 14 12.50 13.65 -4.51
N ASN A 15 12.44 13.95 -5.80
CA ASN A 15 12.47 12.92 -6.83
C ASN A 15 13.90 12.41 -7.05
N THR A 16 14.01 11.15 -7.42
CA THR A 16 15.25 10.51 -7.88
C THR A 16 15.18 10.34 -9.39
N ASP A 17 16.31 10.18 -10.03
CA ASP A 17 16.37 9.88 -11.46
C ASP A 17 15.68 8.55 -11.75
N ASN A 18 15.00 8.48 -12.88
CA ASN A 18 14.36 7.24 -13.32
C ASN A 18 15.38 6.43 -14.13
N ARG A 19 15.66 5.19 -13.71
CA ARG A 19 16.68 4.30 -14.29
C ARG A 19 16.39 3.88 -15.74
N PHE A 20 15.14 4.01 -16.19
CA PHE A 20 14.70 3.59 -17.53
C PHE A 20 14.59 4.76 -18.52
N LEU A 21 14.72 6.00 -18.06
CA LEU A 21 14.73 7.18 -18.92
C LEU A 21 16.16 7.48 -19.39
N GLN A 22 16.37 7.55 -20.69
CA GLN A 22 17.66 7.91 -21.30
C GLN A 22 17.99 9.41 -21.16
N HIS A 23 16.98 10.23 -20.86
CA HIS A 23 17.12 11.67 -20.72
C HIS A 23 16.56 12.11 -19.37
N VAL A 24 17.34 12.87 -18.63
CA VAL A 24 16.91 13.55 -17.41
C VAL A 24 16.49 14.96 -17.80
N PHE A 25 15.24 15.31 -17.49
CA PHE A 25 14.77 16.68 -17.63
C PHE A 25 15.05 17.43 -16.33
N GLU A 26 16.07 18.27 -16.33
CA GLU A 26 16.28 19.24 -15.26
C GLU A 26 15.53 20.52 -15.59
N MET A 27 14.75 20.97 -14.64
CA MET A 27 14.16 22.30 -14.75
C MET A 27 15.20 23.35 -14.40
N ARG A 28 15.32 24.33 -15.27
CA ARG A 28 16.22 25.45 -15.07
C ARG A 28 15.71 26.33 -13.94
N ASP A 29 16.62 26.78 -13.07
CA ASP A 29 16.29 27.63 -11.92
C ASP A 29 15.62 28.95 -12.34
N ASP A 30 16.05 29.51 -13.47
CA ASP A 30 15.47 30.75 -14.04
C ASP A 30 14.00 30.55 -14.46
N PHE A 31 13.63 29.38 -14.99
CA PHE A 31 12.24 29.05 -15.32
C PHE A 31 11.39 28.89 -14.05
N LEU A 32 11.92 28.25 -13.02
CA LEU A 32 11.23 28.12 -11.73
C LEU A 32 11.00 29.46 -11.04
N GLU A 33 11.99 30.37 -11.16
CA GLU A 33 11.87 31.73 -10.64
C GLU A 33 10.82 32.54 -11.42
N PHE A 34 10.79 32.43 -12.75
CA PHE A 34 9.76 33.05 -13.59
C PHE A 34 8.35 32.55 -13.20
N CYS A 35 8.14 31.23 -13.05
CA CYS A 35 6.84 30.70 -12.61
C CYS A 35 6.42 31.23 -11.23
N ARG A 36 7.36 31.38 -10.29
CA ARG A 36 7.08 31.98 -8.97
C ARG A 36 6.65 33.46 -9.06
N LEU A 37 7.29 34.21 -9.93
CA LEU A 37 6.98 35.65 -10.15
C LEU A 37 5.60 35.83 -10.79
N GLU A 38 5.21 34.92 -11.69
CA GLU A 38 3.91 34.92 -12.34
C GLU A 38 2.80 34.29 -11.45
N GLY A 39 3.12 33.81 -10.24
CA GLY A 39 2.16 33.18 -9.33
C GLY A 39 1.70 31.79 -9.78
N GLU A 40 2.40 31.17 -10.72
CA GLU A 40 2.16 29.81 -11.16
C GLU A 40 2.83 28.81 -10.21
N GLU A 41 2.03 28.00 -9.50
CA GLU A 41 2.54 26.82 -8.77
C GLU A 41 2.93 25.73 -9.78
N TYR A 42 4.18 25.69 -10.22
CA TYR A 42 4.65 24.69 -11.18
C TYR A 42 4.65 23.25 -10.60
N GLU A 43 4.87 23.10 -9.31
CA GLU A 43 4.70 21.83 -8.62
C GLU A 43 3.68 21.94 -7.50
N SER A 44 2.45 21.52 -7.78
CA SER A 44 1.46 21.33 -6.74
C SER A 44 1.92 20.22 -5.78
N ASN A 45 2.01 20.55 -4.48
CA ASN A 45 2.25 19.56 -3.41
C ASN A 45 1.07 18.57 -3.24
N LYS A 46 0.03 18.70 -4.07
CA LYS A 46 -1.17 17.86 -4.04
C LYS A 46 -0.96 16.52 -4.73
N THR A 47 -1.60 15.48 -4.21
CA THR A 47 -1.64 14.18 -4.88
C THR A 47 -2.45 14.27 -6.18
N GLN A 48 -1.90 13.76 -7.26
CA GLN A 48 -2.55 13.60 -8.56
C GLN A 48 -3.01 12.16 -8.73
N TYR A 49 -4.23 11.97 -9.25
CA TYR A 49 -4.80 10.66 -9.54
C TYR A 49 -4.92 10.48 -11.04
N ILE A 50 -4.11 9.58 -11.60
CA ILE A 50 -3.96 9.38 -13.04
C ILE A 50 -4.65 8.07 -13.42
N PRO A 51 -5.73 8.08 -14.20
CA PRO A 51 -6.36 6.85 -14.65
C PRO A 51 -5.45 6.11 -15.62
N ILE A 52 -5.33 4.78 -15.41
CA ILE A 52 -4.61 3.88 -16.31
C ILE A 52 -5.46 2.67 -16.66
N PHE A 53 -5.18 2.07 -17.82
CA PHE A 53 -5.96 0.99 -18.42
C PHE A 53 -5.08 -0.24 -18.67
N PRO A 54 -4.71 -1.01 -17.64
CA PRO A 54 -3.90 -2.22 -17.80
C PRO A 54 -4.71 -3.31 -18.51
N LYS A 55 -4.03 -4.19 -19.24
CA LYS A 55 -4.65 -5.37 -19.87
C LYS A 55 -5.01 -6.47 -18.87
N THR A 56 -4.29 -6.55 -17.76
CA THR A 56 -4.48 -7.56 -16.71
C THR A 56 -4.32 -6.92 -15.34
N ILE A 57 -4.91 -7.54 -14.32
CA ILE A 57 -4.83 -7.03 -12.93
C ILE A 57 -4.21 -8.03 -11.96
N VAL A 58 -4.35 -9.33 -12.22
CA VAL A 58 -3.82 -10.39 -11.38
C VAL A 58 -2.45 -10.81 -11.91
N ASN A 59 -1.45 -10.75 -11.05
CA ASN A 59 -0.07 -11.10 -11.36
C ASN A 59 0.33 -12.37 -10.61
N LYS A 60 1.04 -13.28 -11.28
CA LYS A 60 1.71 -14.39 -10.62
C LYS A 60 2.93 -13.87 -9.86
N VAL A 61 3.11 -14.33 -8.65
CA VAL A 61 4.26 -13.98 -7.80
C VAL A 61 5.21 -15.17 -7.81
N ASN A 62 6.41 -14.95 -8.32
CA ASN A 62 7.45 -15.98 -8.42
C ASN A 62 8.60 -15.74 -7.42
N SER A 63 8.34 -15.04 -6.32
CA SER A 63 9.34 -14.78 -5.29
C SER A 63 9.36 -15.92 -4.27
N PRO A 64 10.52 -16.52 -3.99
CA PRO A 64 10.64 -17.55 -2.95
C PRO A 64 10.44 -16.99 -1.53
N ASP A 65 10.58 -15.68 -1.37
CA ASP A 65 10.55 -14.98 -0.08
C ASP A 65 9.14 -14.64 0.41
N VAL A 66 8.13 -14.77 -0.46
CA VAL A 66 6.74 -14.43 -0.13
C VAL A 66 5.83 -15.61 -0.42
N GLY A 67 5.10 -16.05 0.59
CA GLY A 67 4.20 -17.20 0.51
C GLY A 67 2.89 -16.95 -0.26
N MET A 68 2.88 -16.02 -1.23
CA MET A 68 1.71 -15.73 -2.05
C MET A 68 1.94 -16.13 -3.51
N GLY A 69 1.01 -16.88 -4.11
CA GLY A 69 1.10 -17.27 -5.52
C GLY A 69 0.60 -16.22 -6.50
N TYR A 70 -0.38 -15.42 -6.09
CA TYR A 70 -0.98 -14.36 -6.92
C TYR A 70 -1.21 -13.09 -6.12
N SER A 71 -1.02 -11.94 -6.77
CA SER A 71 -1.29 -10.64 -6.19
C SER A 71 -2.02 -9.72 -7.18
N MET A 72 -2.73 -8.74 -6.65
CA MET A 72 -3.27 -7.64 -7.41
C MET A 72 -3.19 -6.32 -6.63
N ASN A 73 -3.05 -5.22 -7.38
CA ASN A 73 -2.99 -3.88 -6.81
C ASN A 73 -3.93 -2.96 -7.60
N PRO A 74 -5.02 -2.47 -7.00
CA PRO A 74 -5.93 -1.51 -7.64
C PRO A 74 -5.28 -0.18 -7.99
N TYR A 75 -4.21 0.14 -7.29
CA TYR A 75 -3.43 1.37 -7.44
C TYR A 75 -1.97 1.06 -7.73
N GLN A 76 -1.26 2.01 -8.36
CA GLN A 76 0.20 2.04 -8.46
C GLN A 76 0.68 3.39 -7.90
N GLY A 77 1.78 3.39 -7.15
CA GLY A 77 2.10 4.46 -6.23
C GLY A 77 1.29 4.37 -4.93
N CYS A 78 1.77 4.98 -3.85
CA CYS A 78 1.12 4.87 -2.54
C CYS A 78 1.29 6.12 -1.70
N GLU A 79 0.18 6.74 -1.33
CA GLU A 79 0.15 7.95 -0.52
C GLU A 79 0.63 7.77 0.93
N HIS A 80 0.76 6.53 1.42
CA HIS A 80 1.24 6.26 2.79
C HIS A 80 2.63 6.79 3.06
N GLY A 81 3.48 6.89 2.03
CA GLY A 81 4.78 7.54 2.11
C GLY A 81 5.80 6.80 2.98
N CYS A 82 5.70 5.48 3.14
CA CYS A 82 6.68 4.71 3.91
C CYS A 82 8.08 4.89 3.32
N ILE A 83 9.05 5.32 4.13
CA ILE A 83 10.40 5.64 3.64
C ILE A 83 11.18 4.38 3.21
N TYR A 84 10.88 3.24 3.78
CA TYR A 84 11.52 1.94 3.52
C TYR A 84 10.81 1.12 2.43
N CYS A 85 9.82 1.69 1.73
CA CYS A 85 8.96 0.92 0.85
C CYS A 85 9.71 0.36 -0.37
N TYR A 86 9.80 -0.96 -0.47
CA TYR A 86 10.45 -1.65 -1.60
C TYR A 86 9.72 -1.42 -2.94
N ALA A 87 8.44 -1.09 -2.89
CA ALA A 87 7.64 -0.92 -4.10
C ALA A 87 7.90 0.40 -4.84
N ARG A 88 8.68 1.32 -4.26
CA ARG A 88 9.00 2.62 -4.88
C ARG A 88 9.60 2.47 -6.27
N ASN A 89 10.54 1.55 -6.45
CA ASN A 89 11.21 1.29 -7.73
C ASN A 89 10.25 0.81 -8.83
N THR A 90 9.08 0.28 -8.46
CA THR A 90 8.07 -0.14 -9.46
C THR A 90 7.42 1.04 -10.19
N HIS A 91 7.56 2.26 -9.66
CA HIS A 91 7.02 3.47 -10.26
C HIS A 91 7.80 3.91 -11.49
N GLU A 92 9.08 3.56 -11.53
CA GLU A 92 9.98 3.87 -12.63
C GLU A 92 9.58 3.20 -13.96
N TYR A 93 8.92 2.01 -13.91
CA TYR A 93 8.37 1.36 -15.10
C TYR A 93 7.23 2.17 -15.78
N TRP A 94 6.70 3.16 -15.07
CA TRP A 94 5.65 4.06 -15.56
C TRP A 94 6.19 5.43 -15.97
N GLY A 95 7.52 5.59 -16.00
CA GLY A 95 8.18 6.85 -16.36
C GLY A 95 8.22 7.89 -15.23
N TYR A 96 7.89 7.49 -13.98
CA TYR A 96 7.91 8.37 -12.83
C TYR A 96 9.07 8.05 -11.89
N SER A 97 9.42 9.01 -11.02
CA SER A 97 10.46 8.81 -10.02
C SER A 97 9.99 7.86 -8.90
N ALA A 98 10.94 7.08 -8.35
CA ALA A 98 10.76 6.30 -7.13
C ALA A 98 10.66 7.18 -5.86
N GLY A 99 10.97 8.48 -5.95
CA GLY A 99 10.92 9.45 -4.87
C GLY A 99 9.51 9.97 -4.59
N LEU A 100 9.34 11.29 -4.71
CA LEU A 100 8.06 11.98 -4.44
C LEU A 100 6.93 11.55 -5.37
N ASP A 101 7.23 11.23 -6.63
CA ASP A 101 6.21 10.82 -7.59
C ASP A 101 5.49 9.56 -7.13
N PHE A 102 6.18 8.61 -6.47
CA PHE A 102 5.55 7.42 -5.90
C PHE A 102 4.44 7.76 -4.90
N GLU A 103 4.54 8.90 -4.21
CA GLU A 103 3.58 9.35 -3.21
C GLU A 103 2.54 10.34 -3.74
N ARG A 104 2.85 11.02 -4.87
CA ARG A 104 2.03 12.10 -5.43
C ARG A 104 1.29 11.71 -6.69
N ARG A 105 1.86 10.86 -7.53
CA ARG A 105 1.28 10.43 -8.81
C ARG A 105 0.71 9.03 -8.67
N ILE A 106 -0.53 8.96 -8.19
CA ILE A 106 -1.20 7.69 -7.96
C ILE A 106 -1.91 7.25 -9.22
N LEU A 107 -1.46 6.13 -9.80
CA LEU A 107 -2.07 5.54 -10.99
C LEU A 107 -3.27 4.70 -10.55
N VAL A 108 -4.44 5.02 -11.08
CA VAL A 108 -5.73 4.45 -10.67
C VAL A 108 -6.26 3.50 -11.72
N LYS A 109 -6.39 2.22 -11.39
CA LYS A 109 -6.86 1.15 -12.28
C LYS A 109 -8.38 0.99 -12.16
N LYS A 110 -9.15 1.93 -12.70
CA LYS A 110 -10.61 1.95 -12.55
C LYS A 110 -11.31 0.67 -13.05
N ALA A 111 -10.75 0.00 -14.05
CA ALA A 111 -11.27 -1.26 -14.60
C ALA A 111 -10.82 -2.51 -13.81
N ALA A 112 -10.18 -2.35 -12.63
CA ALA A 112 -9.68 -3.49 -11.87
C ALA A 112 -10.76 -4.52 -11.51
N PRO A 113 -12.00 -4.14 -11.10
CA PRO A 113 -13.06 -5.11 -10.81
C PRO A 113 -13.45 -5.93 -12.04
N GLN A 114 -13.61 -5.29 -13.21
CA GLN A 114 -13.96 -5.97 -14.46
C GLN A 114 -12.86 -6.92 -14.94
N LEU A 115 -11.61 -6.49 -14.83
CA LEU A 115 -10.45 -7.33 -15.17
C LEU A 115 -10.30 -8.52 -14.22
N LEU A 116 -10.61 -8.33 -12.94
CA LEU A 116 -10.65 -9.41 -11.94
C LEU A 116 -11.75 -10.41 -12.28
N GLU A 117 -12.97 -9.93 -12.56
CA GLU A 117 -14.09 -10.78 -12.95
C GLU A 117 -13.76 -11.61 -14.20
N ALA A 118 -13.22 -10.97 -15.24
CA ALA A 118 -12.80 -11.64 -16.46
C ALA A 118 -11.72 -12.72 -16.19
N LYS A 119 -10.79 -12.44 -15.27
CA LYS A 119 -9.75 -13.40 -14.86
C LYS A 119 -10.34 -14.61 -14.15
N ILE A 120 -11.23 -14.39 -13.18
CA ILE A 120 -11.86 -15.47 -12.39
C ILE A 120 -12.74 -16.35 -13.28
N LYS A 121 -13.46 -15.76 -14.25
CA LYS A 121 -14.31 -16.49 -15.22
C LYS A 121 -13.54 -17.25 -16.29
N HIS A 122 -12.25 -17.02 -16.42
CA HIS A 122 -11.47 -17.65 -17.49
C HIS A 122 -11.41 -19.17 -17.28
N LYS A 123 -11.74 -19.96 -18.30
CA LYS A 123 -11.87 -21.43 -18.25
C LYS A 123 -10.64 -22.17 -17.70
N ASN A 124 -9.46 -21.62 -17.88
CA ASN A 124 -8.21 -22.21 -17.41
C ASN A 124 -7.77 -21.66 -16.02
N TRP A 125 -8.58 -20.80 -15.40
CA TRP A 125 -8.28 -20.28 -14.07
C TRP A 125 -8.61 -21.33 -13.01
N LYS A 126 -7.64 -21.64 -12.16
CA LYS A 126 -7.86 -22.43 -10.95
C LYS A 126 -7.86 -21.48 -9.76
N ALA A 127 -8.85 -21.62 -8.90
CA ALA A 127 -8.98 -20.76 -7.73
C ALA A 127 -7.76 -20.91 -6.80
N HIS A 128 -7.02 -19.84 -6.66
CA HIS A 128 -5.92 -19.67 -5.71
C HIS A 128 -6.10 -18.35 -5.00
N THR A 129 -5.70 -18.24 -3.74
CA THR A 129 -5.76 -16.96 -3.03
C THR A 129 -5.06 -15.87 -3.80
N ILE A 130 -5.79 -14.79 -4.12
CA ILE A 130 -5.24 -13.56 -4.68
C ILE A 130 -5.04 -12.58 -3.54
N VAL A 131 -3.82 -12.07 -3.37
CA VAL A 131 -3.50 -11.10 -2.31
C VAL A 131 -3.65 -9.69 -2.85
N LEU A 132 -4.51 -8.90 -2.22
CA LEU A 132 -4.59 -7.45 -2.38
C LEU A 132 -3.42 -6.79 -1.64
N SER A 133 -2.76 -5.82 -2.27
CA SER A 133 -1.60 -5.08 -1.73
C SER A 133 -0.26 -5.83 -1.80
N GLY A 134 0.02 -6.51 -2.88
CA GLY A 134 1.36 -7.07 -3.12
C GLY A 134 2.47 -5.99 -3.21
N ASN A 135 2.14 -4.80 -3.75
CA ASN A 135 3.08 -3.67 -3.91
C ASN A 135 2.61 -2.40 -3.19
N THR A 136 1.37 -2.00 -3.40
CA THR A 136 0.81 -0.75 -2.86
C THR A 136 -0.38 -1.07 -1.96
N ASP A 137 -0.59 -0.29 -0.93
CA ASP A 137 -1.71 -0.53 -0.01
C ASP A 137 -3.04 -0.28 -0.72
N CYS A 138 -3.90 -1.28 -0.74
CA CYS A 138 -5.21 -1.20 -1.37
C CYS A 138 -6.18 -0.28 -0.60
N TYR A 139 -5.89 0.02 0.67
CA TYR A 139 -6.63 0.96 1.49
C TYR A 139 -5.89 2.28 1.73
N GLN A 140 -4.95 2.65 0.84
CA GLN A 140 -4.35 3.98 0.86
C GLN A 140 -5.42 5.09 0.72
N PRO A 141 -5.10 6.37 1.02
CA PRO A 141 -6.10 7.45 0.99
C PRO A 141 -6.94 7.54 -0.29
N ALA A 142 -6.38 7.21 -1.46
CA ALA A 142 -7.09 7.15 -2.75
C ALA A 142 -8.36 6.28 -2.69
N GLU A 143 -8.34 5.19 -1.90
CA GLU A 143 -9.44 4.25 -1.80
C GLU A 143 -10.72 4.88 -1.21
N ARG A 144 -10.59 5.93 -0.39
CA ARG A 144 -11.75 6.69 0.10
C ARG A 144 -12.54 7.36 -1.01
N LYS A 145 -11.85 7.72 -2.12
CA LYS A 145 -12.45 8.42 -3.25
C LYS A 145 -12.94 7.48 -4.34
N PHE A 146 -12.20 6.42 -4.63
CA PHE A 146 -12.43 5.58 -5.80
C PHE A 146 -13.15 4.27 -5.49
N GLU A 147 -13.04 3.74 -4.27
CA GLU A 147 -13.69 2.52 -3.77
C GLU A 147 -13.45 1.30 -4.67
N ILE A 148 -12.26 1.23 -5.30
CA ILE A 148 -11.94 0.14 -6.22
C ILE A 148 -11.70 -1.16 -5.48
N THR A 149 -11.07 -1.10 -4.29
CA THR A 149 -10.85 -2.27 -3.43
C THR A 149 -12.19 -2.87 -3.02
N ARG A 150 -13.15 -2.06 -2.55
CA ARG A 150 -14.50 -2.52 -2.22
C ARG A 150 -15.17 -3.23 -3.40
N LYS A 151 -15.15 -2.60 -4.58
CA LYS A 151 -15.70 -3.19 -5.81
C LYS A 151 -15.01 -4.50 -6.21
N CYS A 152 -13.71 -4.64 -5.94
CA CYS A 152 -13.02 -5.91 -6.13
C CYS A 152 -13.47 -6.97 -5.11
N LEU A 153 -13.70 -6.58 -3.85
CA LEU A 153 -14.24 -7.49 -2.82
C LEU A 153 -15.64 -8.01 -3.19
N ASP A 154 -16.50 -7.16 -3.77
CA ASP A 154 -17.80 -7.59 -4.31
C ASP A 154 -17.64 -8.68 -5.38
N VAL A 155 -16.62 -8.56 -6.24
CA VAL A 155 -16.32 -9.59 -7.24
C VAL A 155 -15.84 -10.89 -6.58
N PHE A 156 -14.93 -10.82 -5.59
CA PHE A 156 -14.48 -12.00 -4.85
C PHE A 156 -15.65 -12.71 -4.15
N LEU A 157 -16.54 -11.96 -3.53
CA LEU A 157 -17.75 -12.50 -2.88
C LEU A 157 -18.69 -13.15 -3.89
N LYS A 158 -19.01 -12.45 -4.99
CA LYS A 158 -19.89 -12.95 -6.07
C LYS A 158 -19.45 -14.30 -6.62
N TYR A 159 -18.14 -14.51 -6.76
CA TYR A 159 -17.58 -15.75 -7.31
C TYR A 159 -17.07 -16.70 -6.25
N ARG A 160 -17.29 -16.44 -4.96
CA ARG A 160 -16.76 -17.22 -3.83
C ARG A 160 -15.29 -17.57 -4.02
N HIS A 161 -14.50 -16.55 -4.35
CA HIS A 161 -13.08 -16.71 -4.64
C HIS A 161 -12.21 -16.28 -3.44
N PRO A 162 -11.19 -17.07 -3.04
CA PRO A 162 -10.35 -16.72 -1.89
C PRO A 162 -9.52 -15.46 -2.13
N VAL A 163 -9.45 -14.60 -1.12
CA VAL A 163 -8.73 -13.33 -1.13
C VAL A 163 -7.97 -13.11 0.17
N GLY A 164 -6.75 -12.60 0.07
CA GLY A 164 -5.97 -12.09 1.19
C GLY A 164 -5.83 -10.56 1.09
N ILE A 165 -5.79 -9.88 2.22
CA ILE A 165 -5.59 -8.44 2.29
C ILE A 165 -4.35 -8.14 3.12
N ILE A 166 -3.52 -7.18 2.66
CA ILE A 166 -2.43 -6.63 3.46
C ILE A 166 -2.64 -5.11 3.54
N THR A 167 -2.68 -4.53 4.74
CA THR A 167 -2.87 -3.09 4.88
C THR A 167 -2.23 -2.49 6.13
N LYS A 168 -1.91 -1.20 6.06
CA LYS A 168 -1.52 -0.32 7.17
C LYS A 168 -2.64 0.66 7.55
N ASN A 169 -3.86 0.47 7.01
CA ASN A 169 -4.95 1.43 7.17
C ASN A 169 -6.18 0.82 7.84
N ALA A 170 -6.76 1.54 8.77
CA ALA A 170 -8.01 1.18 9.42
C ALA A 170 -9.24 1.28 8.49
N LEU A 171 -9.09 1.82 7.26
CA LEU A 171 -10.17 1.92 6.30
C LEU A 171 -10.72 0.54 5.86
N VAL A 172 -9.98 -0.54 6.07
CA VAL A 172 -10.47 -1.91 5.85
C VAL A 172 -11.75 -2.21 6.63
N LEU A 173 -11.97 -1.58 7.77
CA LEU A 173 -13.19 -1.72 8.57
C LEU A 173 -14.44 -1.12 7.90
N ARG A 174 -14.30 -0.25 6.88
CA ARG A 174 -15.42 0.22 6.06
C ARG A 174 -16.14 -0.94 5.37
N ASP A 175 -15.38 -1.95 4.97
CA ASP A 175 -15.85 -3.07 4.15
C ASP A 175 -16.16 -4.33 5.00
N LEU A 176 -16.36 -4.14 6.32
CA LEU A 176 -16.60 -5.21 7.27
C LEU A 176 -17.81 -6.08 6.93
N ASP A 177 -18.83 -5.51 6.29
CA ASP A 177 -19.99 -6.20 5.75
C ASP A 177 -19.58 -7.31 4.77
N ILE A 178 -18.83 -6.95 3.72
CA ILE A 178 -18.35 -7.90 2.71
C ILE A 178 -17.35 -8.91 3.31
N LEU A 179 -16.47 -8.44 4.22
CA LEU A 179 -15.49 -9.31 4.87
C LEU A 179 -16.15 -10.39 5.72
N ARG A 180 -17.28 -10.10 6.39
CA ARG A 180 -18.06 -11.09 7.14
C ARG A 180 -18.64 -12.15 6.22
N GLU A 181 -19.27 -11.74 5.12
CA GLU A 181 -19.87 -12.67 4.14
C GLU A 181 -18.80 -13.56 3.51
N LEU A 182 -17.62 -13.01 3.14
CA LEU A 182 -16.48 -13.80 2.68
C LEU A 182 -16.01 -14.79 3.74
N ASN A 183 -16.03 -14.41 5.02
CA ASN A 183 -15.60 -15.25 6.12
C ASN A 183 -16.57 -16.42 6.40
N GLU A 184 -17.87 -16.27 6.18
CA GLU A 184 -18.84 -17.37 6.26
C GLU A 184 -18.46 -18.54 5.34
N HIS A 185 -17.75 -18.23 4.25
CA HIS A 185 -17.24 -19.21 3.29
C HIS A 185 -15.73 -19.52 3.49
N GLN A 186 -15.09 -19.00 4.53
CA GLN A 186 -13.64 -19.17 4.80
C GLN A 186 -12.74 -18.66 3.64
N LEU A 187 -13.15 -17.57 2.98
CA LEU A 187 -12.50 -17.05 1.79
C LEU A 187 -11.65 -15.79 2.03
N ILE A 188 -11.53 -15.35 3.28
CA ILE A 188 -10.82 -14.12 3.62
C ILE A 188 -9.75 -14.34 4.68
N GLY A 189 -8.61 -13.66 4.52
CA GLY A 189 -7.61 -13.46 5.56
C GLY A 189 -7.08 -12.04 5.48
N VAL A 190 -6.97 -11.37 6.62
CA VAL A 190 -6.48 -9.99 6.68
C VAL A 190 -5.15 -9.94 7.43
N ASN A 191 -4.17 -9.26 6.83
CA ASN A 191 -2.89 -8.98 7.45
C ASN A 191 -2.79 -7.48 7.74
N VAL A 192 -2.70 -7.11 9.01
CA VAL A 192 -2.53 -5.72 9.44
C VAL A 192 -1.08 -5.48 9.82
N SER A 193 -0.43 -4.53 9.14
CA SER A 193 0.97 -4.22 9.45
C SER A 193 1.06 -3.28 10.64
N VAL A 194 1.83 -3.67 11.67
CA VAL A 194 2.16 -2.85 12.86
C VAL A 194 3.66 -2.90 13.04
N THR A 195 4.36 -1.81 12.74
CA THR A 195 5.84 -1.79 12.67
C THR A 195 6.52 -1.20 13.91
N SER A 196 5.78 -0.54 14.80
CA SER A 196 6.30 0.08 16.01
C SER A 196 5.15 0.33 16.98
N LEU A 197 5.44 0.45 18.27
CA LEU A 197 4.53 0.96 19.31
C LEU A 197 4.74 2.45 19.59
N SER A 198 5.78 3.06 19.02
CA SER A 198 6.10 4.49 19.13
C SER A 198 5.45 5.30 18.00
N GLU A 199 4.47 6.13 18.31
CA GLU A 199 3.88 7.07 17.32
C GLU A 199 4.93 8.04 16.74
N LYS A 200 5.97 8.39 17.50
CA LYS A 200 7.09 9.21 17.01
C LYS A 200 7.84 8.47 15.91
N THR A 201 8.15 7.19 16.12
CA THR A 201 8.81 6.33 15.13
C THR A 201 7.91 6.12 13.91
N ARG A 202 6.64 5.76 14.11
CA ARG A 202 5.67 5.59 13.03
C ARG A 202 5.58 6.84 12.16
N ARG A 203 5.43 8.04 12.73
CA ARG A 203 5.31 9.27 11.94
C ARG A 203 6.53 9.55 11.07
N LYS A 204 7.73 9.13 11.50
CA LYS A 204 8.95 9.26 10.70
C LYS A 204 9.04 8.22 9.59
N LEU A 205 8.70 6.96 9.90
CA LEU A 205 8.83 5.85 8.97
C LEU A 205 7.64 5.72 8.00
N GLU A 206 6.44 6.09 8.46
CA GLU A 206 5.16 5.83 7.79
C GLU A 206 4.20 7.04 7.95
N PRO A 207 4.53 8.20 7.42
CA PRO A 207 3.92 9.48 7.81
C PRO A 207 2.40 9.54 7.62
N ARG A 208 1.84 8.89 6.61
CA ARG A 208 0.41 8.98 6.24
C ARG A 208 -0.38 7.68 6.43
N THR A 209 0.15 6.73 7.18
CA THR A 209 -0.56 5.50 7.55
C THR A 209 -1.47 5.74 8.76
N ALA A 210 -2.34 4.80 9.07
CA ALA A 210 -3.14 4.85 10.30
C ALA A 210 -2.24 4.85 11.55
N SER A 211 -2.70 5.49 12.62
CA SER A 211 -2.00 5.45 13.91
C SER A 211 -1.91 4.03 14.46
N ILE A 212 -0.94 3.79 15.32
CA ILE A 212 -0.72 2.48 15.96
C ILE A 212 -2.00 2.01 16.65
N GLN A 213 -2.59 2.88 17.47
CA GLN A 213 -3.83 2.58 18.17
C GLN A 213 -4.97 2.18 17.20
N LYS A 214 -5.11 2.87 16.06
CA LYS A 214 -6.10 2.52 15.05
C LYS A 214 -5.83 1.16 14.43
N ARG A 215 -4.56 0.79 14.18
CA ARG A 215 -4.19 -0.52 13.62
C ARG A 215 -4.44 -1.65 14.63
N LEU A 216 -4.08 -1.47 15.90
CA LEU A 216 -4.40 -2.43 16.96
C LEU A 216 -5.91 -2.58 17.12
N LYS A 217 -6.67 -1.47 17.14
CA LYS A 217 -8.14 -1.54 17.16
C LYS A 217 -8.70 -2.23 15.92
N THR A 218 -8.07 -2.08 14.74
CA THR A 218 -8.46 -2.80 13.52
C THR A 218 -8.31 -4.30 13.69
N ILE A 219 -7.20 -4.77 14.26
CA ILE A 219 -6.99 -6.18 14.58
C ILE A 219 -8.09 -6.67 15.52
N GLN A 220 -8.35 -5.92 16.61
CA GLN A 220 -9.38 -6.26 17.57
C GLN A 220 -10.76 -6.39 16.93
N VAL A 221 -11.20 -5.40 16.15
CA VAL A 221 -12.51 -5.41 15.50
C VAL A 221 -12.64 -6.58 14.51
N LEU A 222 -11.61 -6.87 13.73
CA LEU A 222 -11.61 -8.03 12.83
C LEU A 222 -11.74 -9.34 13.61
N SER A 223 -10.97 -9.50 14.69
CA SER A 223 -11.01 -10.68 15.55
C SER A 223 -12.38 -10.85 16.24
N GLU A 224 -12.94 -9.78 16.80
CA GLU A 224 -14.29 -9.78 17.40
C GLU A 224 -15.38 -10.19 16.40
N ASN A 225 -15.17 -9.93 15.10
CA ASN A 225 -16.04 -10.36 14.00
C ASN A 225 -15.65 -11.71 13.41
N LYS A 226 -14.78 -12.48 14.09
CA LYS A 226 -14.32 -13.80 13.70
C LYS A 226 -13.58 -13.86 12.36
N ILE A 227 -13.16 -12.71 11.81
CA ILE A 227 -12.39 -12.61 10.58
C ILE A 227 -10.94 -12.97 10.91
N PRO A 228 -10.33 -13.98 10.23
CA PRO A 228 -8.93 -14.34 10.46
C PRO A 228 -8.02 -13.15 10.22
N VAL A 229 -7.35 -12.68 11.27
CA VAL A 229 -6.42 -11.57 11.22
C VAL A 229 -5.04 -11.96 11.71
N ASN A 230 -4.03 -11.65 10.92
CA ASN A 230 -2.63 -11.79 11.26
C ASN A 230 -1.95 -10.42 11.33
N ALA A 231 -0.88 -10.31 12.10
CA ALA A 231 -0.09 -9.10 12.15
C ALA A 231 1.20 -9.23 11.33
N MET A 232 1.58 -8.17 10.62
CA MET A 232 2.88 -8.08 9.97
C MET A 232 3.76 -7.10 10.74
N LEU A 233 4.73 -7.62 11.50
CA LEU A 233 5.74 -6.83 12.22
C LEU A 233 6.92 -6.56 11.27
N ALA A 234 6.61 -5.92 10.13
CA ALA A 234 7.54 -5.78 9.00
C ALA A 234 7.50 -4.37 8.38
N PRO A 235 8.69 -3.77 8.15
CA PRO A 235 10.01 -4.32 8.44
C PRO A 235 10.47 -4.06 9.89
N MET A 236 11.28 -4.98 10.42
CA MET A 236 12.11 -4.71 11.58
C MET A 236 13.39 -4.02 11.12
N ILE A 237 13.70 -2.87 11.68
CA ILE A 237 14.86 -2.05 11.34
C ILE A 237 15.80 -2.05 12.54
N PRO A 238 17.00 -2.67 12.43
CA PRO A 238 17.97 -2.70 13.52
C PRO A 238 18.28 -1.30 14.06
N GLY A 239 18.30 -1.15 15.38
CA GLY A 239 18.57 0.12 16.07
C GLY A 239 17.40 1.13 16.04
N ILE A 240 16.31 0.87 15.32
CA ILE A 240 15.15 1.79 15.25
C ILE A 240 13.92 1.20 15.96
N ASN A 241 13.43 0.05 15.51
CA ASN A 241 12.24 -0.60 16.08
C ASN A 241 12.45 -2.08 16.44
N SER A 242 13.62 -2.65 16.21
CA SER A 242 13.90 -4.06 16.49
C SER A 242 13.80 -4.42 17.98
N HIS A 243 14.06 -3.45 18.88
CA HIS A 243 13.90 -3.62 20.33
C HIS A 243 12.42 -3.72 20.76
N GLU A 244 11.49 -3.32 19.90
CA GLU A 244 10.05 -3.39 20.17
C GLU A 244 9.44 -4.76 19.77
N LEU A 245 10.19 -5.71 19.24
CA LEU A 245 9.64 -6.95 18.67
C LEU A 245 8.77 -7.72 19.66
N LEU A 246 9.24 -8.00 20.88
CA LEU A 246 8.47 -8.72 21.88
C LEU A 246 7.25 -7.94 22.39
N PRO A 247 7.37 -6.64 22.74
CA PRO A 247 6.21 -5.81 23.05
C PRO A 247 5.18 -5.74 21.93
N LEU A 248 5.61 -5.64 20.67
CA LEU A 248 4.72 -5.65 19.49
C LEU A 248 3.98 -6.98 19.36
N ALA A 249 4.71 -8.10 19.46
CA ALA A 249 4.10 -9.44 19.37
C ALA A 249 3.03 -9.62 20.46
N LYS A 250 3.32 -9.18 21.71
CA LYS A 250 2.34 -9.20 22.78
C LYS A 250 1.14 -8.29 22.46
N ALA A 251 1.38 -7.06 22.03
CA ALA A 251 0.30 -6.10 21.76
C ALA A 251 -0.65 -6.61 20.65
N VAL A 252 -0.15 -7.19 19.57
CA VAL A 252 -1.02 -7.72 18.50
C VAL A 252 -1.77 -8.99 18.95
N ALA A 253 -1.15 -9.84 19.77
CA ALA A 253 -1.80 -11.02 20.36
C ALA A 253 -2.93 -10.61 21.31
N ASP A 254 -2.69 -9.65 22.21
CA ASP A 254 -3.68 -9.12 23.15
C ASP A 254 -4.91 -8.50 22.43
N HIS A 255 -4.76 -8.07 21.16
CA HIS A 255 -5.84 -7.58 20.30
C HIS A 255 -6.45 -8.66 19.39
N GLY A 256 -6.04 -9.92 19.53
CA GLY A 256 -6.66 -11.07 18.87
C GLY A 256 -6.06 -11.46 17.51
N ALA A 257 -4.83 -11.04 17.19
CA ALA A 257 -4.13 -11.57 16.03
C ALA A 257 -3.84 -13.07 16.23
N LEU A 258 -4.14 -13.89 15.20
CA LEU A 258 -3.93 -15.35 15.23
C LEU A 258 -2.46 -15.72 15.11
N SER A 259 -1.70 -14.91 14.39
CA SER A 259 -0.27 -15.10 14.19
C SER A 259 0.39 -13.77 13.84
N PHE A 260 1.72 -13.76 13.80
CA PHE A 260 2.46 -12.65 13.22
C PHE A 260 3.61 -13.15 12.35
N GLY A 261 3.93 -12.36 11.33
CA GLY A 261 5.13 -12.52 10.50
C GLY A 261 6.06 -11.33 10.67
N LEU A 262 7.34 -11.55 10.53
CA LEU A 262 8.35 -10.48 10.56
C LEU A 262 9.33 -10.62 9.39
N THR A 263 9.86 -9.48 8.96
CA THR A 263 11.02 -9.42 8.04
C THR A 263 11.94 -8.29 8.46
N VAL A 264 13.24 -8.48 8.26
CA VAL A 264 14.21 -7.39 8.41
C VAL A 264 14.14 -6.48 7.18
N VAL A 265 14.39 -5.19 7.39
CA VAL A 265 14.42 -4.22 6.29
C VAL A 265 15.42 -4.62 5.21
N ARG A 266 14.99 -4.52 3.97
CA ARG A 266 15.86 -4.65 2.80
C ARG A 266 16.09 -3.25 2.24
N LEU A 267 17.35 -2.89 2.05
CA LEU A 267 17.70 -1.64 1.39
C LEU A 267 17.56 -1.85 -0.12
N ASN A 268 16.85 -0.94 -0.75
CA ASN A 268 16.81 -0.87 -2.21
C ASN A 268 18.11 -0.23 -2.66
N GLY A 269 18.93 -0.96 -3.41
CA GLY A 269 20.13 -0.45 -4.07
C GLY A 269 19.75 0.34 -5.32
#